data_b5fa2cc27def229880bf154781313679
#
_entry.id   b5fa2cc27def229880bf154781313679
#
_cell.length_a   1.000
_cell.length_b   1.000
_cell.length_c   1.000
_cell.angle_alpha   90.00
_cell.angle_beta   90.00
_cell.angle_gamma   90.00
#
_symmetry.space_group_name_H-M   'P 1'
#
loop_
_entity.id
_entity.type
_entity.pdbx_description
1 polymer ?
#
loop_
_entity_poly.entity_id
_entity_poly.type
_entity_poly.pdbx_seq_one_letter_code
_entity_poly.pdbx_strand_id
1 'polypeptide(L)'
;MENPVSGAQSNAAMNDLSYRFPTRRRLRTRLDGLPPRKPVLIVLHQEHSTPGRVGRLIAERGHALDIRRPRFGDPLPQTMRNHAGAVIFGGPMSANDPDDFVKAETDWIGVCLKEEAPFLGLCLGAQMLARHLGGTVYTHAEGRAEIGYYPLSLTEAGHADAASTGCTWPSIVYQWHREGFDCPTGAECLATGGDFPVQAIRTGRNAYGLQFHP
;
A
#
# COMPACT_ATOMS: atom_id res chain seq x y z
N MET A 1 61.16 21.13 -21.02
CA MET A 1 60.99 20.81 -19.60
C MET A 1 59.52 20.40 -19.42
N GLU A 2 59.32 19.10 -19.51
CA GLU A 2 58.01 18.48 -19.43
C GLU A 2 57.76 18.10 -17.97
N ASN A 3 56.57 18.35 -17.47
CA ASN A 3 56.07 17.79 -16.23
C ASN A 3 54.88 16.90 -16.52
N PRO A 4 54.91 15.63 -16.14
CA PRO A 4 53.80 14.73 -16.33
C PRO A 4 52.80 14.85 -15.16
N VAL A 5 51.51 14.99 -15.47
CA VAL A 5 50.41 14.87 -14.51
C VAL A 5 49.97 13.42 -14.46
N SER A 6 50.38 12.74 -13.43
CA SER A 6 49.82 11.44 -13.04
C SER A 6 48.68 11.68 -12.02
N GLY A 7 47.60 10.90 -12.14
CA GLY A 7 46.61 10.88 -11.08
C GLY A 7 45.25 10.38 -11.52
N ALA A 8 45.18 9.15 -12.02
CA ALA A 8 43.94 8.41 -12.05
C ALA A 8 43.63 7.91 -10.63
N GLN A 9 42.74 8.60 -9.91
CA GLN A 9 42.15 8.08 -8.69
C GLN A 9 40.83 7.42 -9.04
N SER A 10 40.78 6.14 -8.74
CA SER A 10 39.69 5.20 -8.94
C SER A 10 38.41 5.64 -8.18
N ASN A 11 37.33 5.86 -8.92
CA ASN A 11 35.97 5.88 -8.41
C ASN A 11 35.48 4.45 -8.10
N ALA A 12 35.81 3.96 -6.91
CA ALA A 12 35.35 2.69 -6.39
C ALA A 12 34.86 2.85 -4.94
N ALA A 13 33.82 3.65 -4.72
CA ALA A 13 33.14 3.72 -3.41
C ALA A 13 31.77 4.40 -3.52
N MET A 14 30.88 3.90 -4.35
CA MET A 14 29.46 4.30 -4.30
C MET A 14 28.56 3.17 -4.80
N ASN A 15 28.63 2.01 -4.17
CA ASN A 15 27.63 0.96 -4.37
C ASN A 15 27.59 0.04 -3.14
N ASP A 16 27.24 0.58 -1.97
CA ASP A 16 26.73 -0.23 -0.86
C ASP A 16 25.72 0.58 -0.03
N LEU A 17 24.58 0.85 -0.64
CA LEU A 17 23.36 1.20 0.08
C LEU A 17 22.55 -0.07 0.31
N SER A 18 23.17 -1.10 0.86
CA SER A 18 22.45 -2.15 1.55
C SER A 18 21.84 -1.52 2.80
N TYR A 19 20.57 -1.19 2.72
CA TYR A 19 19.75 -0.74 3.85
C TYR A 19 19.69 -1.90 4.86
N ARG A 20 20.71 -1.98 5.73
CA ARG A 20 20.73 -2.88 6.86
C ARG A 20 19.72 -2.35 7.87
N PHE A 21 18.56 -3.02 7.96
CA PHE A 21 17.68 -2.83 9.11
C PHE A 21 18.48 -3.03 10.39
N PRO A 22 18.41 -2.10 11.37
CA PRO A 22 19.11 -2.26 12.63
C PRO A 22 18.70 -3.60 13.27
N THR A 23 19.70 -4.42 13.52
CA THR A 23 19.56 -5.73 14.15
C THR A 23 18.77 -5.61 15.45
N ARG A 24 17.75 -6.44 15.57
CA ARG A 24 16.87 -6.69 16.69
C ARG A 24 17.55 -6.46 18.06
N ARG A 25 17.25 -5.35 18.73
CA ARG A 25 17.33 -5.31 20.18
C ARG A 25 16.03 -5.94 20.71
N ARG A 26 16.19 -7.09 21.32
CA ARG A 26 15.16 -7.99 21.79
C ARG A 26 14.05 -7.28 22.58
N LEU A 27 12.82 -7.29 22.05
CA LEU A 27 11.61 -7.50 22.83
C LEU A 27 11.29 -9.02 22.76
N ARG A 28 12.22 -9.81 23.27
CA ARG A 28 11.97 -11.20 23.62
C ARG A 28 11.45 -11.23 25.04
N THR A 29 10.16 -11.34 25.20
CA THR A 29 9.54 -12.03 26.36
C THR A 29 8.02 -11.95 26.17
N ARG A 30 7.43 -12.98 25.60
CA ARG A 30 6.07 -13.52 25.71
C ARG A 30 5.54 -14.26 24.47
N LEU A 31 6.34 -14.48 23.42
CA LEU A 31 5.87 -15.20 22.22
C LEU A 31 6.57 -16.54 21.99
N ASP A 32 7.43 -16.96 22.90
CA ASP A 32 8.12 -18.25 22.80
C ASP A 32 7.10 -19.37 23.13
N GLY A 33 6.61 -20.06 22.08
CA GLY A 33 5.64 -21.16 22.19
C GLY A 33 4.37 -21.01 21.37
N LEU A 34 4.09 -19.84 20.79
CA LEU A 34 2.98 -19.68 19.84
C LEU A 34 3.42 -20.09 18.41
N PRO A 35 2.54 -20.75 17.64
CA PRO A 35 2.86 -21.07 16.25
C PRO A 35 3.19 -19.78 15.49
N PRO A 36 4.09 -19.85 14.49
CA PRO A 36 4.45 -18.68 13.70
C PRO A 36 3.19 -18.08 13.06
N ARG A 37 3.06 -16.74 13.15
CA ARG A 37 1.95 -16.05 12.51
C ARG A 37 2.04 -16.23 11.00
N LYS A 38 0.89 -16.38 10.34
CA LYS A 38 0.84 -16.40 8.89
C LYS A 38 1.46 -15.12 8.31
N PRO A 39 2.17 -15.18 7.18
CA PRO A 39 2.71 -14.00 6.52
C PRO A 39 1.60 -13.06 6.04
N VAL A 40 1.93 -11.80 5.83
CA VAL A 40 1.10 -10.85 5.09
C VAL A 40 1.61 -10.76 3.66
N LEU A 41 0.71 -10.91 2.69
CA LEU A 41 1.00 -10.70 1.29
C LEU A 41 1.21 -9.21 1.01
N ILE A 42 2.29 -8.87 0.35
CA ILE A 42 2.65 -7.50 -0.04
C ILE A 42 2.80 -7.45 -1.55
N VAL A 43 1.99 -6.65 -2.21
CA VAL A 43 2.07 -6.44 -3.66
C VAL A 43 2.73 -5.09 -3.95
N LEU A 44 3.81 -5.13 -4.73
CA LEU A 44 4.61 -3.96 -5.12
C LEU A 44 4.72 -3.89 -6.65
N HIS A 45 4.74 -2.67 -7.21
CA HIS A 45 4.65 -2.43 -8.64
C HIS A 45 5.96 -2.01 -9.31
N GLN A 46 6.99 -1.72 -8.52
CA GLN A 46 8.30 -1.31 -9.01
C GLN A 46 9.37 -2.27 -8.51
N GLU A 47 10.39 -2.51 -9.33
CA GLU A 47 11.44 -3.50 -9.07
C GLU A 47 12.15 -3.28 -7.73
N HIS A 48 12.50 -2.02 -7.46
CA HIS A 48 13.28 -1.64 -6.27
C HIS A 48 12.43 -1.03 -5.15
N SER A 49 11.10 -1.00 -5.28
CA SER A 49 10.24 -0.51 -4.20
C SER A 49 10.24 -1.46 -3.00
N THR A 50 10.06 -0.88 -1.83
CA THR A 50 9.98 -1.60 -0.57
C THR A 50 8.66 -1.29 0.14
N PRO A 51 8.17 -2.16 1.02
CA PRO A 51 6.94 -1.91 1.77
C PRO A 51 7.11 -0.85 2.88
N GLY A 52 8.26 -0.23 2.97
CA GLY A 52 8.53 0.93 3.82
C GLY A 52 8.06 0.79 5.26
N ARG A 53 7.41 1.86 5.76
CA ARG A 53 6.89 1.93 7.13
C ARG A 53 5.82 0.87 7.40
N VAL A 54 4.91 0.65 6.45
CA VAL A 54 3.82 -0.32 6.60
C VAL A 54 4.38 -1.73 6.79
N GLY A 55 5.32 -2.14 5.91
CA GLY A 55 5.96 -3.45 6.03
C GLY A 55 6.73 -3.62 7.35
N ARG A 56 7.44 -2.56 7.79
CA ARG A 56 8.12 -2.57 9.09
C ARG A 56 7.14 -2.79 10.24
N LEU A 57 6.03 -2.07 10.27
CA LEU A 57 5.02 -2.19 11.33
C LEU A 57 4.36 -3.57 11.35
N ILE A 58 4.15 -4.19 10.17
CA ILE A 58 3.64 -5.56 10.05
C ILE A 58 4.68 -6.56 10.62
N ALA A 59 5.95 -6.39 10.26
CA ALA A 59 7.03 -7.25 10.76
C ALA A 59 7.24 -7.11 12.28
N GLU A 60 7.14 -5.89 12.82
CA GLU A 60 7.20 -5.64 14.27
C GLU A 60 6.06 -6.34 15.04
N ARG A 61 4.92 -6.58 14.38
CA ARG A 61 3.79 -7.35 14.91
C ARG A 61 3.96 -8.86 14.75
N GLY A 62 5.12 -9.33 14.27
CA GLY A 62 5.50 -10.73 14.18
C GLY A 62 5.02 -11.47 12.93
N HIS A 63 4.56 -10.76 11.90
CA HIS A 63 4.24 -11.35 10.62
C HIS A 63 5.45 -11.30 9.67
N ALA A 64 5.73 -12.41 8.98
CA ALA A 64 6.61 -12.40 7.82
C ALA A 64 5.94 -11.65 6.66
N LEU A 65 6.73 -11.12 5.73
CA LEU A 65 6.23 -10.46 4.53
C LEU A 65 6.46 -11.40 3.33
N ASP A 66 5.38 -11.77 2.64
CA ASP A 66 5.42 -12.44 1.34
C ASP A 66 5.30 -11.37 0.26
N ILE A 67 6.45 -10.94 -0.28
CA ILE A 67 6.50 -9.84 -1.26
C ILE A 67 6.35 -10.41 -2.66
N ARG A 68 5.39 -9.88 -3.43
CA ARG A 68 5.10 -10.25 -4.80
C ARG A 68 5.08 -9.02 -5.71
N ARG A 69 5.56 -9.19 -6.91
CA ARG A 69 5.58 -8.19 -7.98
C ARG A 69 4.97 -8.77 -9.26
N PRO A 70 3.63 -8.84 -9.37
CA PRO A 70 2.97 -9.46 -10.53
C PRO A 70 3.36 -8.83 -11.86
N ARG A 71 3.64 -7.52 -11.87
CA ARG A 71 4.20 -6.83 -13.03
C ARG A 71 5.46 -7.50 -13.59
N PHE A 72 6.24 -8.17 -12.74
CA PHE A 72 7.48 -8.86 -13.09
C PHE A 72 7.35 -10.39 -13.09
N GLY A 73 6.10 -10.89 -13.07
CA GLY A 73 5.81 -12.31 -13.23
C GLY A 73 5.60 -13.09 -11.92
N ASP A 74 5.63 -12.46 -10.75
CA ASP A 74 5.32 -13.15 -9.50
C ASP A 74 3.83 -13.51 -9.46
N PRO A 75 3.46 -14.77 -9.23
CA PRO A 75 2.07 -15.18 -9.19
C PRO A 75 1.39 -14.69 -7.88
N LEU A 76 0.13 -14.26 -7.98
CA LEU A 76 -0.71 -14.07 -6.81
C LEU A 76 -1.30 -15.40 -6.33
N PRO A 77 -1.49 -15.59 -5.01
CA PRO A 77 -2.01 -16.84 -4.48
C PRO A 77 -3.49 -17.02 -4.84
N GLN A 78 -3.90 -18.25 -5.12
CA GLN A 78 -5.30 -18.58 -5.44
C GLN A 78 -6.23 -18.54 -4.20
N THR A 79 -5.67 -18.46 -2.99
CA THR A 79 -6.41 -18.43 -1.72
C THR A 79 -5.59 -17.70 -0.65
N MET A 80 -6.27 -17.03 0.26
CA MET A 80 -5.66 -16.35 1.40
C MET A 80 -5.45 -17.25 2.63
N ARG A 81 -5.75 -18.56 2.52
CA ARG A 81 -5.66 -19.49 3.67
C ARG A 81 -4.30 -19.52 4.36
N ASN A 82 -3.22 -19.25 3.61
CA ASN A 82 -1.86 -19.25 4.13
C ASN A 82 -1.35 -17.84 4.51
N HIS A 83 -2.16 -16.81 4.37
CA HIS A 83 -1.83 -15.41 4.67
C HIS A 83 -2.72 -14.86 5.77
N ALA A 84 -2.20 -13.91 6.53
CA ALA A 84 -2.96 -13.18 7.56
C ALA A 84 -3.76 -12.02 6.97
N GLY A 85 -3.43 -11.61 5.76
CA GLY A 85 -4.05 -10.52 5.02
C GLY A 85 -3.18 -10.12 3.83
N ALA A 86 -3.62 -9.13 3.07
CA ALA A 86 -2.90 -8.60 1.92
C ALA A 86 -2.83 -7.07 1.93
N VAL A 87 -1.74 -6.52 1.40
CA VAL A 87 -1.58 -5.10 1.13
C VAL A 87 -1.17 -4.92 -0.32
N ILE A 88 -1.96 -4.19 -1.12
CA ILE A 88 -1.58 -3.71 -2.45
C ILE A 88 -1.15 -2.26 -2.32
N PHE A 89 0.09 -1.99 -2.69
CA PHE A 89 0.70 -0.66 -2.56
C PHE A 89 0.38 0.26 -3.75
N GLY A 90 0.82 1.51 -3.63
CA GLY A 90 0.82 2.47 -4.72
C GLY A 90 1.79 2.10 -5.85
N GLY A 91 1.62 2.76 -6.96
CA GLY A 91 2.46 2.60 -8.15
C GLY A 91 2.27 3.76 -9.12
N PRO A 92 3.15 3.91 -10.11
CA PRO A 92 3.05 5.00 -11.11
C PRO A 92 2.00 4.74 -12.21
N MET A 93 1.33 3.57 -12.20
CA MET A 93 0.30 3.19 -13.16
C MET A 93 -1.04 3.80 -12.80
N SER A 94 -1.94 3.85 -13.78
CA SER A 94 -3.37 4.02 -13.55
C SER A 94 -4.04 2.67 -13.27
N ALA A 95 -5.01 2.64 -12.38
CA ALA A 95 -5.90 1.49 -12.24
C ALA A 95 -6.77 1.28 -13.50
N ASN A 96 -6.77 2.25 -14.45
CA ASN A 96 -7.43 2.18 -15.74
C ASN A 96 -6.52 1.64 -16.86
N ASP A 97 -5.22 1.43 -16.59
CA ASP A 97 -4.31 0.93 -17.62
C ASP A 97 -4.73 -0.44 -18.14
N PRO A 98 -4.58 -0.69 -19.44
CA PRO A 98 -4.98 -1.96 -20.07
C PRO A 98 -4.01 -3.11 -19.80
N ASP A 99 -2.96 -2.90 -19.02
CA ASP A 99 -1.94 -3.89 -18.73
C ASP A 99 -2.53 -5.12 -18.02
N ASP A 100 -2.13 -6.31 -18.48
CA ASP A 100 -2.64 -7.58 -17.96
C ASP A 100 -2.44 -7.74 -16.44
N PHE A 101 -1.31 -7.25 -15.90
CA PHE A 101 -1.06 -7.33 -14.47
C PHE A 101 -1.99 -6.41 -13.67
N VAL A 102 -2.35 -5.21 -14.16
CA VAL A 102 -3.30 -4.30 -13.50
C VAL A 102 -4.67 -4.95 -13.42
N LYS A 103 -5.11 -5.57 -14.53
CA LYS A 103 -6.36 -6.31 -14.56
C LYS A 103 -6.31 -7.52 -13.62
N ALA A 104 -5.24 -8.32 -13.67
CA ALA A 104 -5.09 -9.50 -12.84
C ALA A 104 -5.09 -9.17 -11.35
N GLU A 105 -4.40 -8.10 -10.93
CA GLU A 105 -4.39 -7.64 -9.53
C GLU A 105 -5.75 -7.12 -9.09
N THR A 106 -6.43 -6.35 -9.95
CA THR A 106 -7.78 -5.84 -9.69
C THR A 106 -8.78 -6.99 -9.52
N ASP A 107 -8.76 -7.98 -10.42
CA ASP A 107 -9.63 -9.17 -10.34
C ASP A 107 -9.29 -10.03 -9.11
N TRP A 108 -8.01 -10.15 -8.77
CA TRP A 108 -7.54 -10.93 -7.64
C TRP A 108 -8.02 -10.40 -6.28
N ILE A 109 -8.31 -9.11 -6.14
CA ILE A 109 -8.90 -8.55 -4.91
C ILE A 109 -10.15 -9.34 -4.49
N GLY A 110 -10.90 -9.86 -5.47
CA GLY A 110 -12.06 -10.72 -5.23
C GLY A 110 -11.75 -11.97 -4.40
N VAL A 111 -10.51 -12.48 -4.45
CA VAL A 111 -10.09 -13.61 -3.59
C VAL A 111 -10.08 -13.20 -2.13
N CYS A 112 -9.54 -12.02 -1.82
CA CYS A 112 -9.55 -11.48 -0.46
C CYS A 112 -10.97 -11.24 0.05
N LEU A 113 -11.80 -10.58 -0.77
CA LEU A 113 -13.16 -10.23 -0.38
C LEU A 113 -14.04 -11.49 -0.18
N LYS A 114 -13.95 -12.48 -1.08
CA LYS A 114 -14.69 -13.74 -1.00
C LYS A 114 -14.32 -14.56 0.24
N GLU A 115 -13.05 -14.54 0.64
CA GLU A 115 -12.55 -15.28 1.80
C GLU A 115 -12.61 -14.43 3.09
N GLU A 116 -13.16 -13.22 3.04
CA GLU A 116 -13.21 -12.25 4.14
C GLU A 116 -11.82 -12.01 4.77
N ALA A 117 -10.76 -12.14 3.96
CA ALA A 117 -9.40 -11.92 4.41
C ALA A 117 -9.13 -10.42 4.55
N PRO A 118 -8.39 -9.99 5.59
CA PRO A 118 -7.98 -8.60 5.75
C PRO A 118 -7.27 -8.08 4.50
N PHE A 119 -7.73 -6.95 3.97
CA PHE A 119 -7.18 -6.30 2.78
C PHE A 119 -6.95 -4.82 3.02
N LEU A 120 -5.82 -4.31 2.54
CA LEU A 120 -5.50 -2.89 2.54
C LEU A 120 -4.97 -2.48 1.15
N GLY A 121 -5.70 -1.63 0.46
CA GLY A 121 -5.24 -0.94 -0.73
C GLY A 121 -4.69 0.44 -0.39
N LEU A 122 -3.49 0.77 -0.90
CA LEU A 122 -2.86 2.07 -0.73
C LEU A 122 -2.69 2.75 -2.07
N CYS A 123 -3.17 3.97 -2.24
CA CYS A 123 -3.13 4.78 -3.46
C CYS A 123 -3.65 3.97 -4.68
N LEU A 124 -2.80 3.48 -5.56
CA LEU A 124 -3.21 2.60 -6.67
C LEU A 124 -3.99 1.37 -6.18
N GLY A 125 -3.57 0.73 -5.08
CA GLY A 125 -4.30 -0.41 -4.51
C GLY A 125 -5.71 -0.05 -4.02
N ALA A 126 -5.95 1.17 -3.55
CA ALA A 126 -7.27 1.66 -3.20
C ALA A 126 -8.13 1.92 -4.45
N GLN A 127 -7.52 2.46 -5.50
CA GLN A 127 -8.17 2.66 -6.80
C GLN A 127 -8.57 1.32 -7.45
N MET A 128 -7.68 0.31 -7.37
CA MET A 128 -7.99 -1.05 -7.82
C MET A 128 -9.15 -1.68 -7.02
N LEU A 129 -9.20 -1.48 -5.68
CA LEU A 129 -10.33 -1.92 -4.86
C LEU A 129 -11.63 -1.24 -5.31
N ALA A 130 -11.60 0.08 -5.50
CA ALA A 130 -12.77 0.83 -5.97
C ALA A 130 -13.27 0.31 -7.33
N ARG A 131 -12.35 0.07 -8.28
CA ARG A 131 -12.71 -0.53 -9.59
C ARG A 131 -13.27 -1.94 -9.47
N HIS A 132 -12.65 -2.78 -8.64
CA HIS A 132 -13.14 -4.14 -8.39
C HIS A 132 -14.60 -4.14 -7.89
N LEU A 133 -14.96 -3.13 -7.10
CA LEU A 133 -16.31 -2.92 -6.58
C LEU A 133 -17.25 -2.20 -7.58
N GLY A 134 -16.82 -1.93 -8.80
CA GLY A 134 -17.61 -1.26 -9.84
C GLY A 134 -17.59 0.26 -9.75
N GLY A 135 -16.71 0.85 -8.96
CA GLY A 135 -16.50 2.30 -8.90
C GLY A 135 -15.65 2.82 -10.05
N THR A 136 -15.64 4.14 -10.22
CA THR A 136 -14.88 4.85 -11.26
C THR A 136 -13.58 5.38 -10.68
N VAL A 137 -12.49 5.22 -11.42
CA VAL A 137 -11.21 5.92 -11.18
C VAL A 137 -11.07 7.01 -12.23
N TYR A 138 -10.77 8.22 -11.80
CA TYR A 138 -10.81 9.40 -12.67
C TYR A 138 -9.68 10.39 -12.39
N THR A 139 -9.30 11.18 -13.39
CA THR A 139 -8.50 12.38 -13.25
C THR A 139 -9.38 13.57 -12.91
N HIS A 140 -8.85 14.54 -12.16
CA HIS A 140 -9.58 15.77 -11.87
C HIS A 140 -9.87 16.54 -13.15
N ALA A 141 -11.09 17.09 -13.27
CA ALA A 141 -11.54 17.80 -14.49
C ALA A 141 -10.62 18.98 -14.89
N GLU A 142 -10.01 19.64 -13.91
CA GLU A 142 -9.04 20.72 -14.11
C GLU A 142 -7.59 20.24 -14.14
N GLY A 143 -7.33 18.93 -14.19
CA GLY A 143 -5.99 18.36 -14.22
C GLY A 143 -5.22 18.51 -12.90
N ARG A 144 -5.91 18.75 -11.77
CA ARG A 144 -5.27 18.86 -10.47
C ARG A 144 -4.68 17.53 -10.03
N ALA A 145 -3.64 17.62 -9.21
CA ALA A 145 -3.01 16.49 -8.53
C ALA A 145 -2.78 16.87 -7.05
N GLU A 146 -2.94 15.92 -6.16
CA GLU A 146 -2.56 16.11 -4.77
C GLU A 146 -1.15 15.58 -4.57
N ILE A 147 -0.20 16.49 -4.26
CA ILE A 147 1.21 16.18 -4.00
C ILE A 147 1.66 16.98 -2.78
N GLY A 148 1.99 16.28 -1.68
CA GLY A 148 2.36 16.91 -0.41
C GLY A 148 1.43 16.54 0.72
N TYR A 149 1.30 17.44 1.69
CA TYR A 149 0.48 17.21 2.89
C TYR A 149 -0.87 17.89 2.76
N TYR A 150 -1.94 17.14 2.92
CA TYR A 150 -3.31 17.59 2.76
C TYR A 150 -4.15 17.28 4.01
N PRO A 151 -5.14 18.13 4.33
CA PRO A 151 -6.09 17.84 5.39
C PRO A 151 -6.93 16.60 5.08
N LEU A 152 -7.25 15.84 6.12
CA LEU A 152 -8.14 14.69 6.08
C LEU A 152 -9.29 14.90 7.07
N SER A 153 -10.52 14.70 6.61
CA SER A 153 -11.72 14.80 7.44
C SER A 153 -12.43 13.46 7.49
N LEU A 154 -12.69 12.97 8.70
CA LEU A 154 -13.49 11.76 8.86
C LEU A 154 -14.97 12.06 8.60
N THR A 155 -15.64 11.10 7.96
CA THR A 155 -17.10 11.06 7.88
C THR A 155 -17.69 10.51 9.18
N GLU A 156 -19.02 10.49 9.31
CA GLU A 156 -19.68 9.81 10.43
C GLU A 156 -19.30 8.33 10.48
N ALA A 157 -19.29 7.64 9.32
CA ALA A 157 -18.84 6.25 9.20
C ALA A 157 -17.37 6.10 9.61
N GLY A 158 -16.49 7.05 9.25
CA GLY A 158 -15.08 7.06 9.65
C GLY A 158 -14.89 7.22 11.16
N HIS A 159 -15.68 8.07 11.81
CA HIS A 159 -15.67 8.18 13.27
C HIS A 159 -16.15 6.90 13.95
N ALA A 160 -17.20 6.26 13.45
CA ALA A 160 -17.70 4.99 13.96
C ALA A 160 -16.68 3.86 13.77
N ASP A 161 -16.01 3.80 12.60
CA ASP A 161 -14.93 2.86 12.33
C ASP A 161 -13.74 3.07 13.30
N ALA A 162 -13.29 4.30 13.48
CA ALA A 162 -12.22 4.64 14.41
C ALA A 162 -12.54 4.19 15.85
N ALA A 163 -13.76 4.42 16.29
CA ALA A 163 -14.21 4.01 17.62
C ALA A 163 -14.25 2.48 17.78
N SER A 164 -14.71 1.75 16.74
CA SER A 164 -14.83 0.29 16.78
C SER A 164 -13.49 -0.42 16.69
N THR A 165 -12.54 0.12 15.93
CA THR A 165 -11.20 -0.47 15.71
C THR A 165 -10.17 0.01 16.71
N GLY A 166 -10.44 1.11 17.43
CA GLY A 166 -9.45 1.81 18.26
C GLY A 166 -8.34 2.49 17.44
N CYS A 167 -8.56 2.69 16.14
CA CYS A 167 -7.60 3.34 15.26
C CYS A 167 -7.67 4.85 15.40
N THR A 168 -6.51 5.51 15.54
CA THR A 168 -6.43 6.97 15.51
C THR A 168 -6.09 7.41 14.09
N TRP A 169 -6.99 8.18 13.47
CA TRP A 169 -6.79 8.72 12.14
C TRP A 169 -6.04 10.05 12.22
N PRO A 170 -5.07 10.30 11.32
CA PRO A 170 -4.39 11.58 11.25
C PRO A 170 -5.31 12.66 10.66
N SER A 171 -5.12 13.91 11.05
CA SER A 171 -5.81 15.05 10.46
C SER A 171 -5.13 15.59 9.20
N ILE A 172 -3.88 15.18 8.95
CA ILE A 172 -3.08 15.55 7.79
C ILE A 172 -2.42 14.28 7.28
N VAL A 173 -2.46 14.08 5.96
CA VAL A 173 -1.90 12.90 5.27
C VAL A 173 -1.01 13.30 4.11
N TYR A 174 -0.06 12.43 3.76
CA TYR A 174 0.77 12.63 2.59
C TYR A 174 0.08 12.08 1.34
N GLN A 175 0.01 12.89 0.30
CA GLN A 175 -0.58 12.58 -0.99
C GLN A 175 0.47 12.57 -2.09
N TRP A 176 0.31 11.67 -3.05
CA TRP A 176 1.08 11.66 -4.29
C TRP A 176 0.27 10.96 -5.38
N HIS A 177 -0.77 11.62 -5.86
CA HIS A 177 -1.63 11.07 -6.90
C HIS A 177 -2.23 12.16 -7.78
N ARG A 178 -2.63 11.77 -8.99
CA ARG A 178 -3.36 12.60 -9.96
C ARG A 178 -4.70 12.01 -10.34
N GLU A 179 -5.00 10.84 -9.85
CA GLU A 179 -6.28 10.16 -10.01
C GLU A 179 -6.88 9.90 -8.64
N GLY A 180 -8.20 10.03 -8.58
CA GLY A 180 -9.01 9.64 -7.44
C GLY A 180 -10.04 8.59 -7.85
N PHE A 181 -10.93 8.25 -6.95
CA PHE A 181 -12.01 7.30 -7.21
C PHE A 181 -13.30 7.73 -6.54
N ASP A 182 -14.42 7.30 -7.12
CA ASP A 182 -15.73 7.43 -6.48
C ASP A 182 -15.93 6.34 -5.43
N CYS A 183 -16.71 6.65 -4.38
CA CYS A 183 -17.10 5.64 -3.42
C CYS A 183 -18.03 4.62 -4.08
N PRO A 184 -17.63 3.34 -4.22
CA PRO A 184 -18.47 2.34 -4.89
C PRO A 184 -19.73 2.04 -4.10
N THR A 185 -20.79 1.61 -4.81
CA THR A 185 -22.01 1.13 -4.16
C THR A 185 -21.69 -0.06 -3.22
N GLY A 186 -22.17 0.01 -1.98
CA GLY A 186 -21.90 -1.02 -0.97
C GLY A 186 -20.57 -0.85 -0.21
N ALA A 187 -19.77 0.17 -0.55
CA ALA A 187 -18.67 0.61 0.28
C ALA A 187 -19.08 1.83 1.13
N GLU A 188 -18.41 2.03 2.25
CA GLU A 188 -18.57 3.19 3.12
C GLU A 188 -17.40 4.13 2.90
N CYS A 189 -17.67 5.41 2.64
CA CYS A 189 -16.66 6.46 2.65
C CYS A 189 -16.31 6.80 4.09
N LEU A 190 -15.06 6.58 4.50
CA LEU A 190 -14.59 6.82 5.87
C LEU A 190 -13.94 8.18 6.03
N ALA A 191 -13.31 8.69 4.98
CA ALA A 191 -12.62 9.98 5.04
C ALA A 191 -12.72 10.71 3.72
N THR A 192 -12.72 12.04 3.81
CA THR A 192 -12.83 12.96 2.69
C THR A 192 -11.64 13.92 2.66
N GLY A 193 -11.36 14.46 1.45
CA GLY A 193 -10.31 15.43 1.18
C GLY A 193 -10.80 16.64 0.38
N GLY A 194 -9.85 17.36 -0.21
CA GLY A 194 -10.10 18.57 -0.99
C GLY A 194 -10.44 18.30 -2.46
N ASP A 195 -9.41 18.25 -3.31
CA ASP A 195 -9.59 18.12 -4.76
C ASP A 195 -10.15 16.75 -5.16
N PHE A 196 -9.84 15.71 -4.39
CA PHE A 196 -10.42 14.38 -4.53
C PHE A 196 -11.25 14.04 -3.29
N PRO A 197 -12.59 14.06 -3.40
CA PRO A 197 -13.47 13.97 -2.24
C PRO A 197 -13.34 12.67 -1.43
N VAL A 198 -13.09 11.52 -2.11
CA VAL A 198 -13.02 10.22 -1.44
C VAL A 198 -11.56 9.87 -1.13
N GLN A 199 -11.22 9.83 0.14
CA GLN A 199 -9.86 9.58 0.61
C GLN A 199 -9.67 8.22 1.30
N ALA A 200 -10.74 7.67 1.84
CA ALA A 200 -10.72 6.33 2.43
C ALA A 200 -12.08 5.66 2.29
N ILE A 201 -12.06 4.38 1.96
CA ILE A 201 -13.26 3.54 1.89
C ILE A 201 -13.07 2.25 2.68
N ARG A 202 -14.19 1.68 3.11
CA ARG A 202 -14.27 0.32 3.64
C ARG A 202 -15.36 -0.46 2.90
N THR A 203 -15.10 -1.73 2.61
CA THR A 203 -16.12 -2.68 2.17
C THR A 203 -16.07 -3.93 3.06
N GLY A 204 -17.22 -4.44 3.40
CA GLY A 204 -17.33 -5.53 4.37
C GLY A 204 -16.70 -5.14 5.72
N ARG A 205 -16.09 -6.12 6.39
CA ARG A 205 -15.52 -5.91 7.73
C ARG A 205 -14.03 -5.54 7.73
N ASN A 206 -13.29 -6.00 6.74
CA ASN A 206 -11.82 -6.06 6.82
C ASN A 206 -11.11 -5.55 5.56
N ALA A 207 -11.81 -4.97 4.59
CA ALA A 207 -11.18 -4.46 3.37
C ALA A 207 -11.25 -2.94 3.33
N TYR A 208 -10.08 -2.33 3.29
CA TYR A 208 -9.89 -0.88 3.31
C TYR A 208 -9.13 -0.41 2.07
N GLY A 209 -9.51 0.75 1.55
CA GLY A 209 -8.77 1.49 0.54
C GLY A 209 -8.44 2.88 1.05
N LEU A 210 -7.16 3.25 1.04
CA LEU A 210 -6.68 4.59 1.41
C LEU A 210 -6.03 5.24 0.19
N GLN A 211 -6.52 6.42 -0.24
CA GLN A 211 -5.95 7.14 -1.36
C GLN A 211 -4.56 7.70 -1.02
N PHE A 212 -4.34 8.04 0.23
CA PHE A 212 -3.11 8.64 0.76
C PHE A 212 -2.05 7.60 1.18
N HIS A 213 -0.86 8.10 1.53
CA HIS A 213 0.28 7.31 2.01
C HIS A 213 0.43 7.49 3.53
N PRO A 214 0.19 6.43 4.35
CA PRO A 214 0.28 6.47 5.82
C PRO A 214 1.72 6.41 6.36
#